data_2096855347daa5d98c485d4a8f059958
#
_entry.id   2096855347daa5d98c485d4a8f059958
#
_cell.length_a   1.000
_cell.length_b   1.000
_cell.length_c   1.000
_cell.angle_alpha   90.00
_cell.angle_beta   90.00
_cell.angle_gamma   90.00
#
_symmetry.space_group_name_H-M   'P 1'
#
loop_
_entity.id
_entity.type
_entity.pdbx_description
1 polymer ?
#
loop_
_entity_poly.entity_id
_entity_poly.type
_entity_poly.pdbx_seq_one_letter_code
_entity_poly.pdbx_strand_id
1 'polypeptide(L)'
;KKRYNIKPVFLMAKFNLVTTSIPEIFSSKKNNLLLGNWCLYQEEKVFLERKNQQIVNYHRDNKEKKINDYYYLEKLYEKILKNLITHLNKFHNVNKSERFWRIFIGPWVWYFIDSVFDRYESLRLAFESFEIEETTIIEHSLPNLFPKSVETIRNYIFDEDYWTHDICSKIIKNFYKNKVKINVHNSDLTKNKIKEFIIKQDTLKKKKKFFFK
;
A
#
# COMPACT_ATOMS: atom_id res chain seq x y z
N LYS A 1 -41.97 -12.28 -14.75
CA LYS A 1 -40.62 -11.95 -15.29
C LYS A 1 -39.58 -12.70 -14.43
N LYS A 2 -39.03 -13.79 -14.97
CA LYS A 2 -37.94 -14.55 -14.34
C LYS A 2 -36.68 -13.69 -14.40
N ARG A 3 -36.16 -13.24 -13.24
CA ARG A 3 -34.82 -12.68 -13.14
C ARG A 3 -33.83 -13.84 -13.27
N TYR A 4 -33.20 -13.96 -14.41
CA TYR A 4 -32.03 -14.82 -14.57
C TYR A 4 -30.88 -14.16 -13.78
N ASN A 5 -30.56 -14.74 -12.62
CA ASN A 5 -29.31 -14.47 -11.93
C ASN A 5 -28.19 -15.09 -12.76
N ILE A 6 -27.67 -14.36 -13.73
CA ILE A 6 -26.44 -14.72 -14.41
C ILE A 6 -25.32 -14.45 -13.41
N LYS A 7 -24.94 -15.47 -12.64
CA LYS A 7 -23.65 -15.45 -11.94
C LYS A 7 -22.59 -15.38 -13.05
N PRO A 8 -21.71 -14.36 -13.06
CA PRO A 8 -20.67 -14.29 -14.07
C PRO A 8 -19.80 -15.55 -13.96
N VAL A 9 -19.49 -16.18 -15.09
CA VAL A 9 -18.69 -17.40 -15.24
C VAL A 9 -17.29 -17.29 -14.61
N PHE A 10 -16.84 -16.08 -14.25
CA PHE A 10 -15.59 -15.79 -13.54
C PHE A 10 -15.54 -16.20 -12.07
N LEU A 11 -16.64 -16.67 -11.47
CA LEU A 11 -16.71 -17.06 -10.05
C LEU A 11 -15.97 -18.36 -9.71
N MET A 12 -15.32 -19.04 -10.68
CA MET A 12 -14.53 -20.24 -10.45
C MET A 12 -13.02 -20.10 -10.68
N ALA A 13 -12.55 -18.95 -11.11
CA ALA A 13 -11.12 -18.77 -11.32
C ALA A 13 -10.42 -18.41 -10.01
N LYS A 14 -9.46 -19.21 -9.61
CA LYS A 14 -8.59 -18.96 -8.46
C LYS A 14 -7.43 -18.06 -8.89
N PHE A 15 -7.12 -17.07 -8.06
CA PHE A 15 -6.15 -16.05 -8.38
C PHE A 15 -4.93 -16.07 -7.45
N ASN A 16 -3.77 -15.70 -8.01
CA ASN A 16 -2.64 -15.20 -7.27
C ASN A 16 -2.79 -13.67 -7.12
N LEU A 17 -2.86 -13.17 -5.89
CA LEU A 17 -2.98 -11.73 -5.63
C LEU A 17 -1.62 -11.04 -5.77
N VAL A 18 -1.60 -10.01 -6.62
CA VAL A 18 -0.43 -9.18 -6.90
C VAL A 18 -0.67 -7.78 -6.34
N THR A 19 0.19 -7.33 -5.45
CA THR A 19 0.01 -6.07 -4.71
C THR A 19 0.76 -4.89 -5.28
N THR A 20 1.81 -5.14 -6.08
CA THR A 20 2.66 -4.12 -6.73
C THR A 20 3.27 -4.65 -8.02
N SER A 21 4.08 -3.84 -8.71
CA SER A 21 4.74 -4.22 -9.97
C SER A 21 6.01 -5.07 -9.80
N ILE A 22 6.35 -5.50 -8.58
CA ILE A 22 7.54 -6.32 -8.30
C ILE A 22 7.43 -7.66 -9.03
N PRO A 23 8.36 -8.02 -9.94
CA PRO A 23 8.23 -9.22 -10.78
C PRO A 23 8.12 -10.53 -9.99
N GLU A 24 8.80 -10.61 -8.85
CA GLU A 24 8.90 -11.81 -8.01
C GLU A 24 7.57 -12.23 -7.37
N ILE A 25 6.56 -11.35 -7.33
CA ILE A 25 5.25 -11.65 -6.75
C ILE A 25 4.22 -12.15 -7.78
N PHE A 26 4.58 -12.13 -9.06
CA PHE A 26 3.70 -12.62 -10.12
C PHE A 26 3.82 -14.15 -10.27
N SER A 27 2.68 -14.79 -10.49
CA SER A 27 2.65 -16.21 -10.84
C SER A 27 2.72 -16.40 -12.36
N SER A 28 3.63 -17.27 -12.82
CA SER A 28 3.68 -17.70 -14.23
C SER A 28 2.68 -18.82 -14.54
N LYS A 29 2.13 -19.46 -13.50
CA LYS A 29 1.27 -20.66 -13.64
C LYS A 29 -0.21 -20.37 -13.37
N LYS A 30 -0.52 -19.27 -12.68
CA LYS A 30 -1.89 -18.93 -12.25
C LYS A 30 -2.34 -17.61 -12.83
N ASN A 31 -3.64 -17.39 -12.82
CA ASN A 31 -4.21 -16.09 -13.12
C ASN A 31 -3.77 -15.07 -12.05
N ASN A 32 -3.27 -13.92 -12.46
CA ASN A 32 -2.87 -12.87 -11.54
C ASN A 32 -4.02 -11.87 -11.37
N LEU A 33 -4.41 -11.62 -10.12
CA LEU A 33 -5.31 -10.53 -9.76
C LEU A 33 -4.47 -9.34 -9.30
N LEU A 34 -4.46 -8.29 -10.08
CA LEU A 34 -3.74 -7.06 -9.78
C LEU A 34 -4.57 -6.20 -8.85
N LEU A 35 -4.00 -5.80 -7.72
CA LEU A 35 -4.70 -5.01 -6.70
C LEU A 35 -5.08 -3.61 -7.18
N GLY A 36 -4.39 -3.09 -8.20
CA GLY A 36 -4.68 -1.82 -8.84
C GLY A 36 -3.76 -1.55 -10.03
N ASN A 37 -3.99 -0.43 -10.73
CA ASN A 37 -3.21 -0.05 -11.91
C ASN A 37 -1.71 0.16 -11.62
N TRP A 38 -1.33 0.49 -10.38
CA TRP A 38 0.08 0.64 -9.97
C TRP A 38 0.89 -0.66 -10.09
N CYS A 39 0.22 -1.81 -10.16
CA CYS A 39 0.90 -3.09 -10.43
C CYS A 39 1.46 -3.20 -11.86
N LEU A 40 1.15 -2.26 -12.75
CA LEU A 40 1.56 -2.26 -14.16
C LEU A 40 2.77 -1.36 -14.46
N TYR A 41 3.21 -0.49 -13.54
CA TYR A 41 4.14 0.61 -13.84
C TYR A 41 5.54 0.23 -14.33
N GLN A 42 6.05 -0.94 -14.04
CA GLN A 42 7.41 -1.30 -14.45
C GLN A 42 7.50 -2.09 -15.76
N GLU A 43 6.42 -2.66 -16.26
CA GLU A 43 6.47 -3.60 -17.38
C GLU A 43 5.27 -3.53 -18.34
N GLU A 44 4.77 -2.35 -18.70
CA GLU A 44 3.58 -2.20 -19.56
C GLU A 44 3.60 -3.06 -20.83
N LYS A 45 4.76 -3.25 -21.47
CA LYS A 45 4.87 -4.04 -22.71
C LYS A 45 4.80 -5.54 -22.48
N VAL A 46 5.44 -6.07 -21.43
CA VAL A 46 5.45 -7.49 -21.09
C VAL A 46 4.11 -7.94 -20.51
N PHE A 47 3.40 -7.02 -19.87
CA PHE A 47 2.11 -7.29 -19.22
C PHE A 47 0.95 -7.44 -20.20
N LEU A 48 0.89 -6.65 -21.25
CA LEU A 48 -0.17 -6.72 -22.26
C LEU A 48 -0.21 -8.06 -22.99
N GLU A 49 0.91 -8.81 -22.99
CA GLU A 49 1.01 -10.15 -23.60
C GLU A 49 0.56 -11.30 -22.69
N ARG A 50 0.41 -11.08 -21.38
CA ARG A 50 -0.03 -12.11 -20.43
C ARG A 50 -1.55 -12.21 -20.41
N LYS A 51 -2.09 -13.23 -21.09
CA LYS A 51 -3.53 -13.44 -21.32
C LYS A 51 -4.42 -13.65 -20.08
N ASN A 52 -3.86 -13.78 -18.86
CA ASN A 52 -4.60 -14.20 -17.68
C ASN A 52 -4.44 -13.23 -16.50
N GLN A 53 -4.76 -11.95 -16.74
CA GLN A 53 -4.68 -10.93 -15.70
C GLN A 53 -6.02 -10.22 -15.53
N GLN A 54 -6.37 -9.92 -14.30
CA GLN A 54 -7.52 -9.12 -13.95
C GLN A 54 -7.11 -8.04 -12.95
N ILE A 55 -7.72 -6.86 -13.05
CA ILE A 55 -7.45 -5.74 -12.15
C ILE A 55 -8.67 -5.56 -11.26
N VAL A 56 -8.44 -5.36 -9.97
CA VAL A 56 -9.49 -5.00 -9.01
C VAL A 56 -9.97 -3.58 -9.32
N ASN A 57 -11.29 -3.38 -9.36
CA ASN A 57 -11.85 -2.06 -9.51
C ASN A 57 -11.42 -1.15 -8.35
N TYR A 58 -11.11 0.11 -8.65
CA TYR A 58 -10.67 1.02 -7.61
C TYR A 58 -11.84 1.43 -6.71
N HIS A 59 -11.70 1.24 -5.38
CA HIS A 59 -12.79 1.45 -4.44
C HIS A 59 -13.32 2.89 -4.37
N ARG A 60 -12.50 3.89 -4.80
CA ARG A 60 -12.88 5.31 -4.85
C ARG A 60 -13.51 5.76 -6.16
N ASP A 61 -13.74 4.85 -7.12
CA ASP A 61 -14.51 5.17 -8.34
C ASP A 61 -15.98 5.45 -8.02
N ASN A 62 -16.50 4.88 -6.94
CA ASN A 62 -17.80 5.23 -6.41
C ASN A 62 -17.72 6.58 -5.67
N LYS A 63 -18.42 7.60 -6.23
CA LYS A 63 -18.39 8.97 -5.70
C LYS A 63 -18.96 9.09 -4.28
N GLU A 64 -20.05 8.41 -3.98
CA GLU A 64 -20.66 8.42 -2.65
C GLU A 64 -19.74 7.81 -1.61
N LYS A 65 -19.17 6.63 -1.93
CA LYS A 65 -18.16 6.00 -1.07
C LYS A 65 -16.98 6.92 -0.83
N LYS A 66 -16.45 7.56 -1.87
CA LYS A 66 -15.31 8.49 -1.76
C LYS A 66 -15.58 9.63 -0.76
N ILE A 67 -16.79 10.19 -0.79
CA ILE A 67 -17.20 11.25 0.14
C ILE A 67 -17.31 10.71 1.57
N ASN A 68 -17.92 9.54 1.75
CA ASN A 68 -18.06 8.91 3.04
C ASN A 68 -16.71 8.52 3.65
N ASP A 69 -15.80 7.97 2.84
CA ASP A 69 -14.42 7.65 3.22
C ASP A 69 -13.67 8.92 3.68
N TYR A 70 -13.83 10.05 2.99
CA TYR A 70 -13.21 11.32 3.37
C TYR A 70 -13.64 11.77 4.78
N TYR A 71 -14.94 11.79 5.07
CA TYR A 71 -15.44 12.16 6.39
C TYR A 71 -15.04 11.16 7.50
N TYR A 72 -14.96 9.89 7.16
CA TYR A 72 -14.44 8.88 8.09
C TYR A 72 -12.96 9.13 8.40
N LEU A 73 -12.13 9.35 7.37
CA LEU A 73 -10.70 9.61 7.52
C LEU A 73 -10.41 10.92 8.26
N GLU A 74 -11.21 11.96 8.05
CA GLU A 74 -11.09 13.21 8.79
C GLU A 74 -11.27 12.98 10.30
N LYS A 75 -12.32 12.26 10.70
CA LYS A 75 -12.55 11.90 12.11
C LYS A 75 -11.45 11.02 12.67
N LEU A 76 -10.98 10.06 11.91
CA LEU A 76 -9.88 9.17 12.29
C LEU A 76 -8.57 9.94 12.48
N TYR A 77 -8.26 10.84 11.57
CA TYR A 77 -7.11 11.74 11.63
C TYR A 77 -7.10 12.59 12.91
N GLU A 78 -8.23 13.24 13.22
CA GLU A 78 -8.36 14.04 14.44
C GLU A 78 -8.10 13.21 15.70
N LYS A 79 -8.68 12.02 15.76
CA LYS A 79 -8.48 11.10 16.88
C LYS A 79 -7.01 10.66 17.03
N ILE A 80 -6.38 10.27 15.93
CA ILE A 80 -4.98 9.82 15.93
C ILE A 80 -4.05 10.98 16.27
N LEU A 81 -4.27 12.16 15.69
CA LEU A 81 -3.44 13.33 15.92
C LEU A 81 -3.46 13.74 17.41
N LYS A 82 -4.64 13.79 18.04
CA LYS A 82 -4.77 14.10 19.49
C LYS A 82 -3.99 13.11 20.36
N ASN A 83 -4.09 11.83 20.05
CA ASN A 83 -3.33 10.81 20.78
C ASN A 83 -1.82 10.96 20.58
N LEU A 84 -1.39 11.21 19.34
CA LEU A 84 0.03 11.43 19.03
C LEU A 84 0.59 12.65 19.75
N ILE A 85 -0.14 13.76 19.84
CA ILE A 85 0.28 14.97 20.53
C ILE A 85 0.64 14.69 21.98
N THR A 86 -0.23 13.97 22.67
CA THR A 86 0.01 13.57 24.08
C THR A 86 1.29 12.77 24.22
N HIS A 87 1.47 11.78 23.35
CA HIS A 87 2.67 10.92 23.37
C HIS A 87 3.94 11.67 23.00
N LEU A 88 3.88 12.53 21.98
CA LEU A 88 5.05 13.31 21.52
C LEU A 88 5.49 14.34 22.55
N ASN A 89 4.55 15.06 23.19
CA ASN A 89 4.87 15.97 24.29
C ASN A 89 5.60 15.24 25.43
N LYS A 90 5.08 14.06 25.81
CA LYS A 90 5.71 13.23 26.86
C LYS A 90 7.08 12.71 26.41
N PHE A 91 7.18 12.16 25.20
CA PHE A 91 8.40 11.56 24.67
C PHE A 91 9.55 12.55 24.54
N HIS A 92 9.25 13.79 24.08
CA HIS A 92 10.23 14.86 23.90
C HIS A 92 10.40 15.75 25.13
N ASN A 93 9.67 15.47 26.21
CA ASN A 93 9.65 16.29 27.42
C ASN A 93 9.38 17.79 27.12
N VAL A 94 8.36 18.05 26.30
CA VAL A 94 7.92 19.40 25.90
C VAL A 94 6.44 19.59 26.14
N ASN A 95 5.99 20.84 26.19
CA ASN A 95 4.57 21.17 26.28
C ASN A 95 4.18 22.06 25.07
N LYS A 96 4.15 21.47 23.89
CA LYS A 96 3.74 22.17 22.66
C LYS A 96 2.23 22.04 22.44
N SER A 97 1.66 23.11 21.89
CA SER A 97 0.23 23.18 21.61
C SER A 97 -0.20 22.19 20.51
N GLU A 98 -1.50 21.89 20.45
CA GLU A 98 -2.09 21.12 19.36
C GLU A 98 -1.80 21.75 18.00
N ARG A 99 -1.90 23.09 17.89
CA ARG A 99 -1.59 23.84 16.66
C ARG A 99 -0.15 23.62 16.19
N PHE A 100 0.82 23.60 17.12
CA PHE A 100 2.21 23.32 16.80
C PHE A 100 2.37 21.94 16.16
N TRP A 101 1.84 20.90 16.81
CA TRP A 101 1.95 19.54 16.30
C TRP A 101 1.17 19.31 15.01
N ARG A 102 -0.01 19.93 14.87
CA ARG A 102 -0.81 19.87 13.64
C ARG A 102 -0.03 20.43 12.44
N ILE A 103 0.66 21.53 12.60
CA ILE A 103 1.51 22.10 11.54
C ILE A 103 2.72 21.20 11.27
N PHE A 104 3.35 20.66 12.32
CA PHE A 104 4.60 19.96 12.22
C PHE A 104 4.47 18.53 11.67
N ILE A 105 3.51 17.74 12.17
CA ILE A 105 3.32 16.34 11.77
C ILE A 105 1.99 16.07 11.07
N GLY A 106 1.02 16.98 11.16
CA GLY A 106 -0.34 16.77 10.63
C GLY A 106 -0.36 16.30 9.17
N PRO A 107 0.33 16.98 8.25
CA PRO A 107 0.37 16.56 6.84
C PRO A 107 0.93 15.14 6.67
N TRP A 108 1.96 14.75 7.43
CA TRP A 108 2.52 13.41 7.40
C TRP A 108 1.51 12.37 7.88
N VAL A 109 0.85 12.64 9.00
CA VAL A 109 -0.17 11.76 9.59
C VAL A 109 -1.33 11.55 8.63
N TRP A 110 -1.79 12.63 7.97
CA TRP A 110 -2.85 12.56 6.97
C TRP A 110 -2.50 11.63 5.81
N TYR A 111 -1.35 11.86 5.16
CA TYR A 111 -0.90 11.02 4.05
C TYR A 111 -0.72 9.56 4.44
N PHE A 112 -0.20 9.30 5.65
CA PHE A 112 0.01 7.95 6.13
C PHE A 112 -1.32 7.21 6.34
N ILE A 113 -2.28 7.84 7.02
CA ILE A 113 -3.60 7.25 7.28
C ILE A 113 -4.34 7.00 5.97
N ASP A 114 -4.38 7.98 5.07
CA ASP A 114 -5.06 7.85 3.78
C ASP A 114 -4.47 6.71 2.94
N SER A 115 -3.15 6.57 2.91
CA SER A 115 -2.49 5.52 2.15
C SER A 115 -2.75 4.12 2.70
N VAL A 116 -2.66 3.96 4.03
CA VAL A 116 -2.94 2.67 4.68
C VAL A 116 -4.40 2.27 4.48
N PHE A 117 -5.31 3.23 4.61
CA PHE A 117 -6.73 3.00 4.39
C PHE A 117 -7.03 2.61 2.93
N ASP A 118 -6.40 3.29 1.97
CA ASP A 118 -6.54 2.99 0.54
C ASP A 118 -6.13 1.54 0.23
N ARG A 119 -4.99 1.09 0.75
CA ARG A 119 -4.52 -0.29 0.58
C ARG A 119 -5.43 -1.30 1.30
N TYR A 120 -5.91 -0.96 2.49
CA TYR A 120 -6.86 -1.79 3.23
C TYR A 120 -8.17 -1.98 2.46
N GLU A 121 -8.78 -0.91 1.95
CA GLU A 121 -10.04 -0.98 1.18
C GLU A 121 -9.87 -1.69 -0.16
N SER A 122 -8.74 -1.49 -0.85
CA SER A 122 -8.43 -2.22 -2.08
C SER A 122 -8.32 -3.73 -1.82
N LEU A 123 -7.64 -4.14 -0.75
CA LEU A 123 -7.54 -5.53 -0.33
C LEU A 123 -8.91 -6.09 0.09
N ARG A 124 -9.69 -5.33 0.87
CA ARG A 124 -11.04 -5.74 1.28
C ARG A 124 -11.89 -6.05 0.05
N LEU A 125 -11.91 -5.14 -0.93
CA LEU A 125 -12.67 -5.33 -2.17
C LEU A 125 -12.19 -6.54 -2.98
N ALA A 126 -10.87 -6.75 -3.04
CA ALA A 126 -10.28 -7.92 -3.71
C ALA A 126 -10.76 -9.23 -3.08
N PHE A 127 -10.67 -9.35 -1.75
CA PHE A 127 -11.08 -10.56 -1.02
C PHE A 127 -12.60 -10.76 -0.96
N GLU A 128 -13.40 -9.72 -1.15
CA GLU A 128 -14.87 -9.82 -1.23
C GLU A 128 -15.36 -10.20 -2.64
N SER A 129 -14.62 -9.80 -3.68
CA SER A 129 -15.07 -9.93 -5.07
C SER A 129 -14.46 -11.13 -5.80
N PHE A 130 -13.34 -11.67 -5.32
CA PHE A 130 -12.57 -12.71 -6.02
C PHE A 130 -12.18 -13.86 -5.10
N GLU A 131 -12.06 -15.07 -5.68
CA GLU A 131 -11.48 -16.22 -4.98
C GLU A 131 -9.95 -16.16 -5.08
N ILE A 132 -9.31 -15.64 -4.03
CA ILE A 132 -7.85 -15.52 -3.94
C ILE A 132 -7.29 -16.79 -3.28
N GLU A 133 -6.51 -17.56 -4.04
CA GLU A 133 -5.91 -18.79 -3.55
C GLU A 133 -4.57 -18.54 -2.84
N GLU A 134 -3.74 -17.68 -3.45
CA GLU A 134 -2.40 -17.40 -2.92
C GLU A 134 -1.96 -15.96 -3.16
N THR A 135 -0.94 -15.56 -2.42
CA THR A 135 -0.18 -14.33 -2.62
C THR A 135 1.27 -14.55 -2.21
N THR A 136 2.20 -13.80 -2.80
CA THR A 136 3.60 -13.86 -2.43
C THR A 136 3.97 -12.63 -1.61
N ILE A 137 4.61 -12.85 -0.47
CA ILE A 137 5.15 -11.81 0.40
C ILE A 137 6.67 -11.85 0.36
N ILE A 138 7.28 -10.70 0.13
CA ILE A 138 8.73 -10.56 0.18
C ILE A 138 9.13 -10.24 1.63
N GLU A 139 9.87 -11.14 2.26
CA GLU A 139 10.45 -10.88 3.57
C GLU A 139 11.82 -10.22 3.42
N HIS A 140 11.98 -9.10 4.09
CA HIS A 140 13.26 -8.42 4.18
C HIS A 140 13.58 -8.12 5.65
N SER A 141 14.85 -8.28 5.99
CA SER A 141 15.38 -7.98 7.33
C SER A 141 15.69 -6.48 7.54
N LEU A 142 15.32 -5.63 6.57
CA LEU A 142 15.61 -4.21 6.67
C LEU A 142 14.62 -3.54 7.61
N PRO A 143 15.10 -2.92 8.69
CA PRO A 143 14.23 -2.09 9.51
C PRO A 143 13.80 -0.88 8.68
N ASN A 144 12.49 -0.69 8.58
CA ASN A 144 11.90 0.62 8.34
C ASN A 144 11.98 1.18 6.91
N LEU A 145 11.10 0.69 6.07
CA LEU A 145 10.55 1.46 4.96
C LEU A 145 9.66 2.63 5.48
N PHE A 146 9.99 3.18 6.68
CA PHE A 146 9.24 4.29 7.25
C PHE A 146 9.67 5.61 6.62
N PRO A 147 8.75 6.36 6.01
CA PRO A 147 9.05 7.68 5.49
C PRO A 147 9.38 8.65 6.63
N LYS A 148 10.54 9.30 6.54
CA LYS A 148 11.06 10.20 7.58
C LYS A 148 10.57 11.66 7.47
N SER A 149 9.84 12.00 6.41
CA SER A 149 9.33 13.35 6.17
C SER A 149 8.09 13.32 5.28
N VAL A 150 7.35 14.44 5.20
CA VAL A 150 6.20 14.58 4.30
C VAL A 150 6.59 14.38 2.83
N GLU A 151 7.74 14.88 2.42
CA GLU A 151 8.26 14.67 1.07
C GLU A 151 8.56 13.19 0.81
N THR A 152 9.16 12.51 1.78
CA THR A 152 9.49 11.10 1.64
C THR A 152 8.24 10.23 1.58
N ILE A 153 7.20 10.52 2.37
CA ILE A 153 5.96 9.72 2.34
C ILE A 153 5.24 9.87 1.01
N ARG A 154 5.23 11.07 0.41
CA ARG A 154 4.66 11.26 -0.93
C ARG A 154 5.34 10.38 -1.97
N ASN A 155 6.68 10.39 -2.00
CA ASN A 155 7.44 9.57 -2.93
C ASN A 155 7.17 8.08 -2.70
N TYR A 156 7.07 7.62 -1.44
CA TYR A 156 6.77 6.22 -1.11
C TYR A 156 5.37 5.79 -1.58
N ILE A 157 4.39 6.66 -1.44
CA ILE A 157 3.01 6.35 -1.86
C ILE A 157 2.91 6.18 -3.37
N PHE A 158 3.60 7.03 -4.14
CA PHE A 158 3.44 7.11 -5.58
C PHE A 158 4.49 6.31 -6.37
N ASP A 159 5.71 6.21 -5.85
CA ASP A 159 6.85 5.72 -6.64
C ASP A 159 7.45 4.42 -6.09
N GLU A 160 6.98 3.92 -4.93
CA GLU A 160 7.69 2.85 -4.23
C GLU A 160 6.88 1.57 -4.04
N ASP A 161 7.11 0.63 -4.93
CA ASP A 161 6.51 -0.69 -4.90
C ASP A 161 6.77 -1.45 -3.60
N TYR A 162 8.00 -1.40 -3.08
CA TYR A 162 8.38 -2.13 -1.87
C TYR A 162 7.66 -1.62 -0.62
N TRP A 163 7.43 -0.31 -0.51
CA TRP A 163 6.66 0.27 0.60
C TRP A 163 5.19 -0.14 0.52
N THR A 164 4.60 -0.01 -0.67
CA THR A 164 3.22 -0.44 -0.92
C THR A 164 3.05 -1.93 -0.65
N HIS A 165 3.99 -2.75 -1.10
CA HIS A 165 4.00 -4.19 -0.86
C HIS A 165 4.10 -4.52 0.64
N ASP A 166 4.95 -3.83 1.40
CA ASP A 166 5.11 -4.02 2.85
C ASP A 166 3.81 -3.69 3.61
N ILE A 167 3.15 -2.58 3.28
CA ILE A 167 1.85 -2.23 3.86
C ILE A 167 0.80 -3.30 3.53
N CYS A 168 0.66 -3.70 2.27
CA CYS A 168 -0.26 -4.75 1.87
C CYS A 168 0.05 -6.07 2.59
N SER A 169 1.32 -6.45 2.69
CA SER A 169 1.77 -7.66 3.37
C SER A 169 1.39 -7.68 4.85
N LYS A 170 1.54 -6.55 5.54
CA LYS A 170 1.12 -6.40 6.94
C LYS A 170 -0.39 -6.51 7.09
N ILE A 171 -1.16 -5.90 6.19
CA ILE A 171 -2.63 -6.01 6.20
C ILE A 171 -3.04 -7.47 5.96
N ILE A 172 -2.47 -8.15 4.96
CA ILE A 172 -2.78 -9.55 4.64
C ILE A 172 -2.45 -10.47 5.82
N LYS A 173 -1.27 -10.34 6.42
CA LYS A 173 -0.85 -11.14 7.59
C LYS A 173 -1.77 -10.95 8.79
N ASN A 174 -2.30 -9.74 9.01
CA ASN A 174 -3.15 -9.46 10.16
C ASN A 174 -4.62 -9.83 9.95
N PHE A 175 -5.17 -9.63 8.75
CA PHE A 175 -6.62 -9.76 8.52
C PHE A 175 -7.02 -10.93 7.62
N TYR A 176 -6.09 -11.45 6.78
CA TYR A 176 -6.41 -12.43 5.74
C TYR A 176 -5.56 -13.71 5.79
N LYS A 177 -4.68 -13.88 6.77
CA LYS A 177 -3.77 -15.04 6.87
C LYS A 177 -4.46 -16.41 6.80
N ASN A 178 -5.71 -16.50 7.26
CA ASN A 178 -6.49 -17.73 7.26
C ASN A 178 -7.35 -17.89 5.99
N LYS A 179 -7.35 -16.90 5.08
CA LYS A 179 -8.16 -16.89 3.85
C LYS A 179 -7.33 -17.12 2.60
N VAL A 180 -6.02 -16.99 2.68
CA VAL A 180 -5.12 -17.06 1.52
C VAL A 180 -3.83 -17.78 1.89
N LYS A 181 -3.32 -18.60 0.96
CA LYS A 181 -1.99 -19.22 1.11
C LYS A 181 -0.93 -18.13 0.90
N ILE A 182 -0.08 -17.94 1.89
CA ILE A 182 1.02 -16.98 1.84
C ILE A 182 2.30 -17.70 1.44
N ASN A 183 2.84 -17.39 0.27
CA ASN A 183 4.16 -17.82 -0.15
C ASN A 183 5.18 -16.75 0.28
N VAL A 184 6.29 -17.17 0.87
CA VAL A 184 7.35 -16.25 1.31
C VAL A 184 8.50 -16.30 0.31
N HIS A 185 8.86 -15.13 -0.22
CA HIS A 185 10.00 -14.97 -1.11
C HIS A 185 11.15 -14.29 -0.38
N ASN A 186 12.26 -15.00 -0.25
CA ASN A 186 13.52 -14.53 0.32
C ASN A 186 14.56 -14.40 -0.79
N SER A 187 14.78 -13.20 -1.31
CA SER A 187 15.77 -12.95 -2.37
C SER A 187 16.82 -11.94 -1.89
N ASP A 188 18.08 -12.29 -2.03
CA ASP A 188 19.19 -11.37 -1.76
C ASP A 188 19.25 -10.23 -2.80
N LEU A 189 18.81 -10.49 -4.04
CA LEU A 189 18.66 -9.46 -5.09
C LEU A 189 17.62 -8.43 -4.68
N THR A 190 16.49 -8.88 -4.14
CA THR A 190 15.44 -7.99 -3.65
C THR A 190 15.92 -7.17 -2.45
N LYS A 191 16.67 -7.79 -1.52
CA LYS A 191 17.31 -7.07 -0.41
C LYS A 191 18.28 -6.00 -0.89
N ASN A 192 19.05 -6.27 -1.93
CA ASN A 192 20.00 -5.30 -2.50
C ASN A 192 19.27 -4.14 -3.20
N LYS A 193 18.21 -4.41 -3.98
CA LYS A 193 17.38 -3.37 -4.59
C LYS A 193 16.75 -2.45 -3.53
N ILE A 194 16.24 -3.02 -2.44
CA ILE A 194 15.69 -2.24 -1.32
C ILE A 194 16.77 -1.40 -0.63
N LYS A 195 17.99 -1.95 -0.43
CA LYS A 195 19.14 -1.20 0.10
C LYS A 195 19.55 -0.05 -0.81
N GLU A 196 19.69 -0.29 -2.11
CA GLU A 196 19.98 0.75 -3.12
C GLU A 196 18.94 1.85 -3.10
N PHE A 197 17.67 1.49 -3.00
CA PHE A 197 16.59 2.43 -2.87
C PHE A 197 16.75 3.33 -1.63
N ILE A 198 17.00 2.76 -0.45
CA ILE A 198 17.21 3.53 0.79
C ILE A 198 18.42 4.46 0.64
N ILE A 199 19.52 3.98 0.06
CA ILE A 199 20.74 4.77 -0.17
C ILE A 199 20.47 5.93 -1.16
N LYS A 200 19.71 5.69 -2.24
CA LYS A 200 19.34 6.71 -3.22
C LYS A 200 18.50 7.83 -2.57
N GLN A 201 17.57 7.50 -1.69
CA GLN A 201 16.77 8.48 -0.94
C GLN A 201 17.64 9.34 0.00
N ASP A 202 18.61 8.75 0.69
CA ASP A 202 19.52 9.48 1.58
C ASP A 202 20.51 10.38 0.79
N THR A 203 20.89 9.97 -0.43
CA THR A 203 21.80 10.76 -1.31
C THR A 203 21.08 11.95 -1.91
N LEU A 204 19.82 11.81 -2.30
CA LEU A 204 18.99 12.93 -2.79
C LEU A 204 18.81 14.01 -1.72
N LYS A 205 18.68 13.62 -0.45
CA LYS A 205 18.63 14.56 0.69
C LYS A 205 19.93 15.35 0.87
N LYS A 206 21.08 14.72 0.69
CA LYS A 206 22.38 15.40 0.81
C LYS A 206 22.55 16.42 -0.32
N LYS A 207 22.15 16.12 -1.56
CA LYS A 207 22.22 17.07 -2.69
C LYS A 207 21.32 18.29 -2.48
N LYS A 208 20.07 18.11 -2.00
CA LYS A 208 19.16 19.25 -1.73
C LYS A 208 19.67 20.16 -0.63
N LYS A 209 20.31 19.65 0.42
CA LYS A 209 20.95 20.49 1.47
C LYS A 209 22.06 21.40 0.93
N PHE A 210 22.68 21.05 -0.18
CA PHE A 210 23.76 21.85 -0.80
C PHE A 210 23.21 23.01 -1.66
N PHE A 211 21.99 22.94 -2.15
CA PHE A 211 21.36 23.97 -2.98
C PHE A 211 20.61 25.04 -2.17
N PHE A 212 20.43 24.85 -0.87
CA PHE A 212 19.73 25.78 0.04
C PHE A 212 20.67 26.36 1.14
N LYS A 213 21.96 26.38 0.89
CA LYS A 213 22.94 27.23 1.57
C LYS A 213 23.31 28.36 0.62
#